data_c28abb645926c5dfb5e7d2d2e115e0c0
#
_entry.id   c28abb645926c5dfb5e7d2d2e115e0c0
#
_cell.length_a   1.000
_cell.length_b   1.000
_cell.length_c   1.000
_cell.angle_alpha   90.00
_cell.angle_beta   90.00
_cell.angle_gamma   90.00
#
_symmetry.space_group_name_H-M   'P 1'
#
loop_
_entity.id
_entity.type
_entity.pdbx_description
1 polymer ?
#
loop_
_entity_poly.entity_id
_entity_poly.type
_entity_poly.pdbx_seq_one_letter_code
_entity_poly.pdbx_strand_id
1 'polypeptide(L)'
;KDTNGETVGIKNGQLGKIININGPKVTVQTNTNQNIIFDTREYKHFDYGYAMTTFKAQGITVDNALIVHDSTQKNSNTRNKIYVDVSRAKKSVKIFTDNKEALVKQAKRFQQKITSSTFTPYIAKGKERKPIHVSKEKPKEI
;
A
#
# COMPACT_ATOMS: atom_id res chain seq x y z
N LYS A 1 -22.46 -0.20 9.36
CA LYS A 1 -23.18 -1.12 10.27
C LYS A 1 -23.19 -2.51 9.64
N ASP A 2 -23.27 -3.56 10.43
CA ASP A 2 -23.52 -4.91 9.93
C ASP A 2 -25.03 -5.12 9.66
N THR A 3 -25.40 -6.33 9.24
CA THR A 3 -26.80 -6.70 9.00
C THR A 3 -27.66 -6.70 10.27
N ASN A 4 -27.04 -6.71 11.46
CA ASN A 4 -27.71 -6.66 12.77
C ASN A 4 -27.80 -5.23 13.32
N GLY A 5 -27.31 -4.22 12.57
CA GLY A 5 -27.33 -2.81 12.96
C GLY A 5 -26.17 -2.39 13.87
N GLU A 6 -25.24 -3.29 14.21
CA GLU A 6 -24.08 -2.98 15.02
C GLU A 6 -23.04 -2.16 14.22
N THR A 7 -22.33 -1.27 14.92
CA THR A 7 -21.27 -0.46 14.29
C THR A 7 -20.03 -1.33 14.09
N VAL A 8 -19.68 -1.55 12.82
CA VAL A 8 -18.49 -2.32 12.44
C VAL A 8 -17.38 -1.39 12.01
N GLY A 9 -16.20 -1.59 12.58
CA GLY A 9 -14.99 -0.87 12.16
C GLY A 9 -14.49 -1.40 10.83
N ILE A 10 -14.42 -0.53 9.80
CA ILE A 10 -13.80 -0.84 8.52
C ILE A 10 -12.31 -0.51 8.60
N LYS A 11 -11.45 -1.46 8.27
CA LYS A 11 -10.00 -1.26 8.24
C LYS A 11 -9.57 -0.63 6.92
N ASN A 12 -8.59 0.27 6.96
CA ASN A 12 -8.01 0.83 5.74
C ASN A 12 -7.46 -0.27 4.82
N GLY A 13 -7.87 -0.24 3.54
CA GLY A 13 -7.46 -1.23 2.56
C GLY A 13 -8.19 -2.57 2.65
N GLN A 14 -9.24 -2.67 3.45
CA GLN A 14 -10.07 -3.87 3.53
C GLN A 14 -10.76 -4.12 2.19
N LEU A 15 -10.64 -5.33 1.67
CA LEU A 15 -11.29 -5.75 0.44
C LEU A 15 -12.64 -6.38 0.75
N GLY A 16 -13.58 -6.21 -0.18
CA GLY A 16 -14.89 -6.83 -0.10
C GLY A 16 -15.57 -6.87 -1.47
N LYS A 17 -16.60 -7.69 -1.57
CA LYS A 17 -17.43 -7.81 -2.76
C LYS A 17 -18.75 -7.10 -2.53
N ILE A 18 -19.13 -6.21 -3.46
CA ILE A 18 -20.48 -5.62 -3.45
C ILE A 18 -21.48 -6.72 -3.77
N ILE A 19 -22.41 -6.96 -2.85
CA ILE A 19 -23.46 -7.97 -2.99
C ILE A 19 -24.85 -7.35 -3.23
N ASN A 20 -25.04 -6.09 -2.81
CA ASN A 20 -26.32 -5.40 -3.05
C ASN A 20 -26.11 -3.88 -3.12
N ILE A 21 -26.90 -3.21 -3.96
CA ILE A 21 -26.97 -1.75 -4.06
C ILE A 21 -28.46 -1.36 -4.02
N ASN A 22 -28.82 -0.55 -3.05
CA ASN A 22 -30.18 -0.02 -2.93
C ASN A 22 -30.13 1.51 -2.73
N GLY A 23 -30.31 2.24 -3.81
CA GLY A 23 -30.11 3.69 -3.82
C GLY A 23 -28.70 4.06 -3.33
N PRO A 24 -28.57 4.92 -2.30
CA PRO A 24 -27.27 5.30 -1.77
C PRO A 24 -26.65 4.25 -0.84
N LYS A 25 -27.41 3.22 -0.45
CA LYS A 25 -26.92 2.17 0.46
C LYS A 25 -26.28 1.04 -0.32
N VAL A 26 -25.05 0.73 0.05
CA VAL A 26 -24.26 -0.37 -0.53
C VAL A 26 -23.99 -1.41 0.56
N THR A 27 -24.22 -2.68 0.20
CA THR A 27 -23.88 -3.82 1.04
C THR A 27 -22.66 -4.51 0.46
N VAL A 28 -21.62 -4.63 1.27
CA VAL A 28 -20.35 -5.26 0.90
C VAL A 28 -20.10 -6.46 1.80
N GLN A 29 -19.82 -7.61 1.20
CA GLN A 29 -19.33 -8.79 1.90
C GLN A 29 -17.82 -8.75 1.98
N THR A 30 -17.27 -8.80 3.19
CA THR A 30 -15.82 -8.84 3.44
C THR A 30 -15.25 -10.24 3.21
N ASN A 31 -13.93 -10.35 3.20
CA ASN A 31 -13.21 -11.64 3.11
C ASN A 31 -13.49 -12.57 4.31
N THR A 32 -13.99 -12.01 5.42
CA THR A 32 -14.42 -12.75 6.61
C THR A 32 -15.89 -13.13 6.58
N ASN A 33 -16.56 -13.05 5.42
CA ASN A 33 -17.99 -13.28 5.22
C ASN A 33 -18.92 -12.37 6.04
N GLN A 34 -18.40 -11.27 6.56
CA GLN A 34 -19.19 -10.28 7.25
C GLN A 34 -19.80 -9.30 6.24
N ASN A 35 -21.11 -9.04 6.37
CA ASN A 35 -21.79 -8.07 5.53
C ASN A 35 -21.79 -6.70 6.22
N ILE A 36 -21.29 -5.70 5.49
CA ILE A 36 -21.23 -4.31 5.96
C ILE A 36 -22.12 -3.46 5.06
N ILE A 37 -22.98 -2.66 5.68
CA ILE A 37 -23.87 -1.73 5.00
C ILE A 37 -23.41 -0.31 5.30
N PHE A 38 -23.21 0.49 4.25
CA PHE A 38 -22.90 1.91 4.39
C PHE A 38 -23.64 2.75 3.36
N ASP A 39 -23.83 4.03 3.68
CA ASP A 39 -24.43 5.02 2.79
C ASP A 39 -23.29 5.77 2.07
N THR A 40 -23.32 5.78 0.74
CA THR A 40 -22.28 6.43 -0.10
C THR A 40 -22.27 7.95 -0.01
N ARG A 41 -23.32 8.56 0.55
CA ARG A 41 -23.36 10.00 0.83
C ARG A 41 -22.57 10.36 2.08
N GLU A 42 -22.53 9.45 3.05
CA GLU A 42 -21.82 9.63 4.34
C GLU A 42 -20.39 9.10 4.26
N TYR A 43 -20.19 7.91 3.67
CA TYR A 43 -18.88 7.27 3.55
C TYR A 43 -18.41 7.26 2.11
N LYS A 44 -17.39 8.08 1.82
CA LYS A 44 -16.81 8.27 0.47
C LYS A 44 -15.45 7.59 0.28
N HIS A 45 -14.89 6.97 1.32
CA HIS A 45 -13.54 6.39 1.31
C HIS A 45 -13.54 4.94 0.83
N PHE A 46 -14.01 4.70 -0.39
CA PHE A 46 -13.94 3.41 -1.04
C PHE A 46 -13.54 3.58 -2.51
N ASP A 47 -12.91 2.56 -3.05
CA ASP A 47 -12.38 2.57 -4.41
C ASP A 47 -12.46 1.16 -5.00
N TYR A 48 -12.18 1.04 -6.28
CA TYR A 48 -12.14 -0.25 -6.95
C TYR A 48 -11.01 -1.14 -6.40
N GLY A 49 -11.34 -2.40 -6.11
CA GLY A 49 -10.41 -3.38 -5.57
C GLY A 49 -9.75 -4.29 -6.60
N TYR A 50 -9.90 -4.01 -7.92
CA TYR A 50 -9.35 -4.86 -8.98
C TYR A 50 -7.83 -4.72 -9.17
N ALA A 51 -7.24 -3.62 -8.70
CA ALA A 51 -5.81 -3.38 -8.73
C ALA A 51 -5.35 -2.68 -7.45
N MET A 52 -4.11 -2.90 -7.08
CA MET A 52 -3.52 -2.26 -5.90
C MET A 52 -2.03 -1.98 -6.11
N THR A 53 -1.51 -1.03 -5.36
CA THR A 53 -0.08 -0.74 -5.38
C THR A 53 0.70 -1.83 -4.64
N THR A 54 1.98 -1.99 -4.95
CA THR A 54 2.92 -2.88 -4.25
C THR A 54 2.85 -2.73 -2.73
N PHE A 55 2.75 -1.49 -2.23
CA PHE A 55 2.68 -1.22 -0.79
C PHE A 55 1.39 -1.76 -0.16
N LYS A 56 0.25 -1.60 -0.82
CA LYS A 56 -1.03 -2.16 -0.36
C LYS A 56 -1.06 -3.67 -0.44
N ALA A 57 -0.31 -4.27 -1.37
CA ALA A 57 -0.20 -5.72 -1.54
C ALA A 57 0.74 -6.40 -0.54
N GLN A 58 1.46 -5.65 0.29
CA GLN A 58 2.32 -6.23 1.31
C GLN A 58 1.51 -7.05 2.32
N GLY A 59 1.94 -8.29 2.55
CA GLY A 59 1.22 -9.24 3.40
C GLY A 59 0.12 -10.03 2.71
N ILE A 60 -0.29 -9.64 1.49
CA ILE A 60 -1.26 -10.41 0.69
C ILE A 60 -0.52 -11.47 -0.11
N THR A 61 -1.11 -12.67 -0.20
CA THR A 61 -0.62 -13.76 -1.05
C THR A 61 -1.76 -14.23 -1.92
N VAL A 62 -1.49 -14.40 -3.22
CA VAL A 62 -2.47 -14.83 -4.24
C VAL A 62 -1.95 -16.01 -5.04
N ASP A 63 -2.83 -16.76 -5.68
CA ASP A 63 -2.40 -17.86 -6.54
C ASP A 63 -1.69 -17.33 -7.80
N ASN A 64 -2.27 -16.32 -8.43
CA ASN A 64 -1.76 -15.75 -9.67
C ASN A 64 -1.66 -14.23 -9.52
N ALA A 65 -0.55 -13.64 -9.94
CA ALA A 65 -0.35 -12.21 -9.93
C ALA A 65 -0.15 -11.67 -11.35
N LEU A 66 -0.87 -10.60 -11.66
CA LEU A 66 -0.66 -9.77 -12.85
C LEU A 66 0.02 -8.48 -12.39
N ILE A 67 1.20 -8.21 -12.87
CA ILE A 67 2.02 -7.08 -12.43
C ILE A 67 2.22 -6.13 -13.61
N VAL A 68 1.99 -4.85 -13.41
CA VAL A 68 2.22 -3.81 -14.42
C VAL A 68 3.37 -2.92 -13.96
N HIS A 69 4.40 -2.86 -14.77
CA HIS A 69 5.56 -1.99 -14.58
C HIS A 69 5.70 -1.02 -15.75
N ASP A 70 5.53 0.25 -15.46
CA ASP A 70 5.79 1.35 -16.40
C ASP A 70 7.28 1.72 -16.33
N SER A 71 7.98 1.68 -17.46
CA SER A 71 9.41 1.96 -17.55
C SER A 71 9.77 3.41 -17.24
N THR A 72 8.82 4.33 -17.33
CA THR A 72 9.03 5.75 -16.97
C THR A 72 9.28 5.94 -15.48
N GLN A 73 8.77 5.02 -14.65
CA GLN A 73 8.91 5.07 -13.19
C GLN A 73 10.26 4.51 -12.71
N LYS A 74 11.37 5.10 -13.19
CA LYS A 74 12.75 4.62 -12.94
C LYS A 74 13.10 4.42 -11.47
N ASN A 75 12.58 5.26 -10.57
CA ASN A 75 12.86 5.19 -9.13
C ASN A 75 11.98 4.17 -8.39
N SER A 76 10.85 3.80 -8.98
CA SER A 76 9.93 2.82 -8.40
C SER A 76 10.28 1.38 -8.80
N ASN A 77 10.83 1.15 -9.98
CA ASN A 77 11.12 -0.18 -10.50
C ASN A 77 12.50 -0.68 -10.03
N THR A 78 12.68 -0.78 -8.73
CA THR A 78 13.92 -1.32 -8.16
C THR A 78 13.83 -2.83 -7.97
N ARG A 79 14.98 -3.50 -7.87
CA ARG A 79 15.06 -4.94 -7.57
C ARG A 79 14.20 -5.34 -6.37
N ASN A 80 14.25 -4.54 -5.31
CA ASN A 80 13.51 -4.82 -4.08
C ASN A 80 12.00 -4.79 -4.31
N LYS A 81 11.49 -3.81 -5.05
CA LYS A 81 10.06 -3.71 -5.36
C LYS A 81 9.61 -4.84 -6.27
N ILE A 82 10.33 -5.10 -7.35
CA ILE A 82 10.02 -6.21 -8.27
C ILE A 82 10.00 -7.54 -7.53
N TYR A 83 10.95 -7.77 -6.61
CA TYR A 83 10.96 -8.96 -5.76
C TYR A 83 9.71 -9.05 -4.88
N VAL A 84 9.32 -7.95 -4.24
CA VAL A 84 8.10 -7.91 -3.42
C VAL A 84 6.87 -8.25 -4.24
N ASP A 85 6.74 -7.68 -5.44
CA ASP A 85 5.61 -7.91 -6.33
C ASP A 85 5.52 -9.39 -6.77
N VAL A 86 6.63 -9.95 -7.23
CA VAL A 86 6.70 -11.35 -7.71
C VAL A 86 6.46 -12.33 -6.56
N SER A 87 6.95 -12.04 -5.35
CA SER A 87 6.79 -12.89 -4.18
C SER A 87 5.36 -12.97 -3.64
N ARG A 88 4.43 -12.21 -4.20
CA ARG A 88 3.00 -12.30 -3.82
C ARG A 88 2.29 -13.50 -4.43
N ALA A 89 2.80 -14.06 -5.51
CA ALA A 89 2.15 -15.17 -6.20
C ALA A 89 2.66 -16.53 -5.74
N LYS A 90 1.74 -17.49 -5.57
CA LYS A 90 2.06 -18.88 -5.26
C LYS A 90 2.28 -19.73 -6.51
N LYS A 91 1.51 -19.50 -7.59
CA LYS A 91 1.49 -20.37 -8.76
C LYS A 91 2.08 -19.71 -10.00
N SER A 92 1.61 -18.51 -10.36
CA SER A 92 2.06 -17.85 -11.58
C SER A 92 2.15 -16.35 -11.46
N VAL A 93 3.10 -15.78 -12.21
CA VAL A 93 3.31 -14.33 -12.35
C VAL A 93 3.34 -13.98 -13.82
N LYS A 94 2.56 -12.97 -14.22
CA LYS A 94 2.68 -12.33 -15.51
C LYS A 94 3.04 -10.86 -15.31
N ILE A 95 4.13 -10.43 -15.95
CA ILE A 95 4.58 -9.05 -15.88
C ILE A 95 4.31 -8.38 -17.23
N PHE A 96 3.60 -7.26 -17.18
CA PHE A 96 3.33 -6.40 -18.31
C PHE A 96 4.19 -5.14 -18.20
N THR A 97 4.86 -4.78 -19.26
CA THR A 97 5.70 -3.59 -19.33
C THR A 97 5.71 -3.02 -20.73
N ASP A 98 5.83 -1.72 -20.84
CA ASP A 98 6.00 -0.97 -22.08
C ASP A 98 7.40 -1.18 -22.69
N ASN A 99 8.42 -1.44 -21.84
CA ASN A 99 9.81 -1.64 -22.28
C ASN A 99 10.51 -2.70 -21.43
N LYS A 100 10.68 -3.90 -22.01
CA LYS A 100 11.31 -5.05 -21.36
C LYS A 100 12.78 -4.81 -21.01
N GLU A 101 13.54 -4.18 -21.89
CA GLU A 101 14.97 -3.93 -21.68
C GLU A 101 15.19 -2.93 -20.54
N ALA A 102 14.40 -1.87 -20.53
CA ALA A 102 14.41 -0.90 -19.43
C ALA A 102 14.07 -1.57 -18.11
N LEU A 103 13.05 -2.41 -18.06
CA LEU A 103 12.66 -3.14 -16.86
C LEU A 103 13.80 -4.04 -16.35
N VAL A 104 14.46 -4.82 -17.23
CA VAL A 104 15.58 -5.67 -16.85
C VAL A 104 16.74 -4.84 -16.29
N LYS A 105 17.05 -3.69 -16.89
CA LYS A 105 18.06 -2.77 -16.38
C LYS A 105 17.71 -2.20 -15.01
N GLN A 106 16.45 -1.84 -14.81
CA GLN A 106 15.93 -1.33 -13.54
C GLN A 106 15.92 -2.43 -12.46
N ALA A 107 15.55 -3.66 -12.81
CA ALA A 107 15.54 -4.82 -11.91
C ALA A 107 16.95 -5.19 -11.37
N LYS A 108 18.02 -4.78 -12.05
CA LYS A 108 19.40 -4.95 -11.56
C LYS A 108 19.80 -3.91 -10.52
N ARG A 109 19.05 -2.81 -10.40
CA ARG A 109 19.36 -1.73 -9.45
C ARG A 109 18.91 -2.12 -8.05
N PHE A 110 19.87 -2.35 -7.18
CA PHE A 110 19.64 -2.55 -5.75
C PHE A 110 19.51 -1.20 -5.06
N GLN A 111 18.40 -0.99 -4.37
CA GLN A 111 18.21 0.18 -3.53
C GLN A 111 18.48 -0.20 -2.08
N GLN A 112 19.60 0.23 -1.57
CA GLN A 112 19.92 0.05 -0.15
C GLN A 112 19.05 1.02 0.66
N LYS A 113 18.22 0.49 1.55
CA LYS A 113 17.52 1.33 2.53
C LYS A 113 18.56 1.81 3.54
N ILE A 114 18.69 3.11 3.68
CA ILE A 114 19.50 3.71 4.73
C ILE A 114 18.74 3.50 6.04
N THR A 115 19.27 2.66 6.92
CA THR A 115 18.74 2.47 8.27
C THR A 115 19.45 3.42 9.24
N SER A 116 18.87 3.67 10.41
CA SER A 116 19.49 4.51 11.44
C SER A 116 20.90 4.05 11.82
N SER A 117 21.18 2.75 11.78
CA SER A 117 22.51 2.18 12.01
C SER A 117 23.54 2.51 10.93
N THR A 118 23.11 2.82 9.69
CA THR A 118 24.00 3.25 8.60
C THR A 118 24.28 4.75 8.62
N PHE A 119 23.59 5.53 9.45
CA PHE A 119 23.87 6.97 9.63
C PHE A 119 25.10 7.26 10.48
N THR A 120 25.55 6.32 11.31
CA THR A 120 26.68 6.52 12.23
C THR A 120 27.99 6.94 11.53
N PRO A 121 28.39 6.38 10.36
CA PRO A 121 29.59 6.82 9.66
C PRO A 121 29.46 8.20 8.99
N TYR A 122 28.23 8.66 8.73
CA TYR A 122 28.01 9.94 8.07
C TYR A 122 28.08 11.12 9.05
N ILE A 123 27.71 10.89 10.30
CA ILE A 123 27.83 11.90 11.37
C ILE A 123 29.31 12.12 11.75
N ALA A 124 30.14 11.09 11.64
CA ALA A 124 31.59 11.17 11.97
C ALA A 124 32.40 11.99 10.95
N LYS A 125 31.86 12.35 9.78
CA LYS A 125 32.53 13.22 8.78
C LYS A 125 32.06 14.68 8.85
N GLY A 126 31.84 15.18 10.04
CA GLY A 126 31.83 16.57 10.45
C GLY A 126 31.35 17.63 9.47
N LYS A 127 30.09 18.00 9.58
CA LYS A 127 29.64 19.40 9.55
C LYS A 127 28.65 19.54 10.70
N GLU A 128 29.03 20.35 11.69
CA GLU A 128 28.16 20.74 12.80
C GLU A 128 26.83 21.26 12.24
N ARG A 129 25.78 20.47 12.41
CA ARG A 129 24.43 20.97 12.18
C ARG A 129 23.98 21.66 13.46
N LYS A 130 23.58 22.92 13.34
CA LYS A 130 22.88 23.61 14.42
C LYS A 130 21.74 22.75 14.93
N PRO A 131 21.54 22.63 16.25
CA PRO A 131 20.48 21.81 16.82
C PRO A 131 19.12 22.29 16.30
N ILE A 132 18.30 21.36 15.85
CA ILE A 132 16.91 21.65 15.48
C ILE A 132 16.19 21.98 16.79
N HIS A 133 15.76 23.24 16.90
CA HIS A 133 14.96 23.70 18.04
C HIS A 133 13.56 23.09 17.90
N VAL A 134 13.31 22.00 18.62
CA VAL A 134 11.97 21.45 18.77
C VAL A 134 11.27 22.30 19.81
N SER A 135 10.38 23.19 19.37
CA SER A 135 9.49 23.91 20.27
C SER A 135 8.54 22.90 20.93
N LYS A 136 8.72 22.70 22.24
CA LYS A 136 7.75 21.96 23.07
C LYS A 136 6.51 22.84 23.17
N GLU A 137 5.47 22.52 22.39
CA GLU A 137 4.15 23.05 22.68
C GLU A 137 3.69 22.52 24.04
N LYS A 138 3.39 23.44 24.95
CA LYS A 138 2.77 23.11 26.24
C LYS A 138 1.36 22.59 25.99
N PRO A 139 0.90 21.53 26.70
CA PRO A 139 -0.49 21.13 26.64
C PRO A 139 -1.38 22.27 27.16
N LYS A 140 -2.42 22.59 26.40
CA LYS A 140 -3.48 23.50 26.86
C LYS A 140 -4.26 22.76 27.93
N GLU A 141 -4.22 23.29 29.15
CA GLU A 141 -5.17 22.92 30.21
C GLU A 141 -6.57 23.36 29.79
N ILE A 142 -7.53 22.44 29.94
CA ILE A 142 -8.96 22.67 29.79
C ILE A 142 -9.53 22.97 31.18
#